data_831d11a5c65f9bf20796d883e2c1ae3c
#
_entry.id   831d11a5c65f9bf20796d883e2c1ae3c
#
_cell.length_a   1.000
_cell.length_b   1.000
_cell.length_c   1.000
_cell.angle_alpha   90.00
_cell.angle_beta   90.00
_cell.angle_gamma   90.00
#
_symmetry.space_group_name_H-M   'P 1'
#
loop_
_entity.id
_entity.type
_entity.pdbx_description
1 polymer ?
#
loop_
_entity_poly.entity_id
_entity_poly.type
_entity_poly.pdbx_seq_one_letter_code
_entity_poly.pdbx_strand_id
1 'polypeptide(L)'
;MRIPFECTAADSQAAGLSCSDEEPCPVFLELANVEAVGNKLFITGNLHTPNTTLYSVLLGSEDSGAKWMEPHPRILFSGLDQIQFIDFQNGWISGANLQSAARDPFLLITTDGGKTWRQRPIFDESRVASIERFWFTSREEGMMLIDARLDNSRHELYDSRTGGESWALRQSSLVPIRFPLNPEPSSSGWRLRTDAATHSYGLEKSQGDRWQKIASFLVDAGACKE
;
A
#
# COMPACT_ATOMS: atom_id res chain seq x y z
N MET A 1 12.18 -3.87 13.46
CA MET A 1 10.98 -3.37 14.17
C MET A 1 9.97 -4.51 14.28
N ARG A 2 9.38 -4.70 15.45
CA ARG A 2 8.20 -5.55 15.59
C ARG A 2 6.97 -4.67 15.44
N ILE A 3 6.06 -5.10 14.57
CA ILE A 3 4.78 -4.40 14.34
C ILE A 3 3.78 -5.04 15.30
N PRO A 4 3.31 -4.31 16.32
CA PRO A 4 2.37 -4.88 17.29
C PRO A 4 1.02 -5.08 16.58
N PHE A 5 0.44 -6.25 16.78
CA PHE A 5 -0.90 -6.56 16.32
C PHE A 5 -1.57 -7.50 17.31
N GLU A 6 -2.70 -7.09 17.80
CA GLU A 6 -3.59 -7.90 18.63
C GLU A 6 -4.92 -8.04 17.88
N CYS A 7 -5.24 -9.25 17.47
CA CYS A 7 -6.51 -9.55 16.82
C CYS A 7 -7.61 -9.65 17.88
N THR A 8 -8.63 -8.83 17.74
CA THR A 8 -9.77 -8.85 18.64
C THR A 8 -10.87 -9.78 18.14
N ALA A 9 -11.81 -10.19 19.02
CA ALA A 9 -12.99 -10.93 18.61
C ALA A 9 -13.83 -10.17 17.58
N ALA A 10 -13.84 -8.82 17.64
CA ALA A 10 -14.49 -7.98 16.66
C ALA A 10 -13.81 -8.08 15.28
N ASP A 11 -12.48 -8.14 15.22
CA ASP A 11 -11.74 -8.33 13.97
C ASP A 11 -12.06 -9.70 13.35
N SER A 12 -12.05 -10.75 14.16
CA SER A 12 -12.38 -12.12 13.71
C SER A 12 -13.80 -12.19 13.17
N GLN A 13 -14.77 -11.64 13.88
CA GLN A 13 -16.17 -11.60 13.45
C GLN A 13 -16.35 -10.79 12.15
N ALA A 14 -15.76 -9.59 12.06
CA ALA A 14 -15.86 -8.73 10.88
C ALA A 14 -15.18 -9.36 9.66
N ALA A 15 -14.07 -10.07 9.86
CA ALA A 15 -13.35 -10.77 8.80
C ALA A 15 -13.96 -12.13 8.44
N GLY A 16 -14.99 -12.60 9.16
CA GLY A 16 -15.59 -13.93 8.95
C GLY A 16 -14.63 -15.06 9.24
N LEU A 17 -13.69 -14.87 10.18
CA LEU A 17 -12.72 -15.88 10.56
C LEU A 17 -13.31 -16.84 11.59
N SER A 18 -13.08 -18.14 11.37
CA SER A 18 -13.38 -19.20 12.32
C SER A 18 -12.09 -19.67 12.98
N CYS A 19 -11.52 -18.82 13.83
CA CYS A 19 -10.31 -19.11 14.56
C CYS A 19 -10.67 -19.56 15.98
N SER A 20 -9.90 -20.45 16.58
CA SER A 20 -10.05 -20.86 17.98
C SER A 20 -8.70 -20.90 18.67
N ASP A 21 -8.70 -21.13 19.98
CA ASP A 21 -7.44 -21.35 20.73
C ASP A 21 -6.71 -22.63 20.28
N GLU A 22 -7.45 -23.64 19.79
CA GLU A 22 -6.89 -24.89 19.27
C GLU A 22 -6.41 -24.74 17.82
N GLU A 23 -7.11 -23.92 17.00
CA GLU A 23 -6.78 -23.61 15.61
C GLU A 23 -6.72 -22.09 15.38
N PRO A 24 -5.67 -21.41 15.87
CA PRO A 24 -5.54 -19.97 15.70
C PRO A 24 -5.22 -19.62 14.23
N CYS A 25 -5.82 -18.55 13.73
CA CYS A 25 -5.50 -18.06 12.40
C CYS A 25 -4.20 -17.24 12.44
N PRO A 26 -3.13 -17.68 11.77
CA PRO A 26 -1.88 -16.94 11.75
C PRO A 26 -2.03 -15.62 10.99
N VAL A 27 -1.41 -14.58 11.51
CA VAL A 27 -1.36 -13.26 10.85
C VAL A 27 0.03 -13.00 10.31
N PHE A 28 0.08 -12.56 9.09
CA PHE A 28 1.30 -12.27 8.35
C PHE A 28 1.37 -10.78 8.01
N LEU A 29 2.60 -10.29 7.88
CA LEU A 29 2.91 -8.98 7.32
C LEU A 29 3.24 -9.15 5.83
N GLU A 30 2.63 -8.33 4.98
CA GLU A 30 3.04 -8.13 3.60
C GLU A 30 3.45 -6.68 3.39
N LEU A 31 4.67 -6.45 2.89
CA LEU A 31 5.16 -5.13 2.52
C LEU A 31 5.29 -5.05 0.99
N ALA A 32 4.64 -4.05 0.38
CA ALA A 32 4.46 -3.94 -1.05
C ALA A 32 5.52 -3.02 -1.70
N ASN A 33 5.72 -1.84 -1.13
CA ASN A 33 6.55 -0.81 -1.77
C ASN A 33 7.35 -0.01 -0.75
N VAL A 34 8.47 0.58 -1.20
CA VAL A 34 9.28 1.52 -0.42
C VAL A 34 9.55 2.78 -1.24
N GLU A 35 9.40 3.93 -0.59
CA GLU A 35 9.67 5.24 -1.16
C GLU A 35 10.65 6.01 -0.29
N ALA A 36 11.61 6.69 -0.93
CA ALA A 36 12.64 7.46 -0.25
C ALA A 36 12.61 8.93 -0.71
N VAL A 37 12.43 9.84 0.23
CA VAL A 37 12.37 11.30 -0.04
C VAL A 37 13.35 12.00 0.91
N GLY A 38 14.57 12.23 0.44
CA GLY A 38 15.66 12.73 1.29
C GLY A 38 16.03 11.74 2.38
N ASN A 39 15.87 12.13 3.64
CA ASN A 39 16.08 11.25 4.81
C ASN A 39 14.80 10.55 5.29
N LYS A 40 13.66 10.81 4.66
CA LYS A 40 12.40 10.13 4.97
C LYS A 40 12.28 8.85 4.15
N LEU A 41 11.72 7.83 4.78
CA LEU A 41 11.36 6.57 4.15
C LEU A 41 9.92 6.24 4.48
N PHE A 42 9.20 5.73 3.50
CA PHE A 42 7.85 5.20 3.69
C PHE A 42 7.77 3.79 3.11
N ILE A 43 7.04 2.91 3.79
CA ILE A 43 6.80 1.55 3.35
C ILE A 43 5.31 1.28 3.46
N THR A 44 4.73 0.76 2.39
CA THR A 44 3.31 0.38 2.30
C THR A 44 3.14 -1.12 2.40
N GLY A 45 1.95 -1.56 2.82
CA GLY A 45 1.62 -2.98 2.89
C GLY A 45 0.32 -3.26 3.62
N ASN A 46 0.21 -4.48 4.12
CA ASN A 46 -0.96 -4.95 4.86
C ASN A 46 -0.62 -6.04 5.89
N LEU A 47 -1.55 -6.27 6.82
CA LEU A 47 -1.63 -7.45 7.68
C LEU A 47 -2.74 -8.35 7.15
N HIS A 48 -2.48 -9.64 7.01
CA HIS A 48 -3.43 -10.59 6.45
C HIS A 48 -3.32 -11.96 7.13
N THR A 49 -4.41 -12.71 7.10
CA THR A 49 -4.39 -14.17 7.30
C THR A 49 -4.20 -14.86 5.93
N PRO A 50 -4.06 -16.18 5.86
CA PRO A 50 -4.01 -16.86 4.55
C PRO A 50 -5.21 -16.58 3.65
N ASN A 51 -6.35 -16.19 4.21
CA ASN A 51 -7.62 -16.10 3.50
C ASN A 51 -8.15 -14.67 3.32
N THR A 52 -7.70 -13.71 4.14
CA THR A 52 -8.24 -12.34 4.09
C THR A 52 -7.25 -11.31 4.60
N THR A 53 -7.31 -10.12 4.02
CA THR A 53 -6.61 -8.93 4.51
C THR A 53 -7.33 -8.37 5.72
N LEU A 54 -6.59 -8.06 6.78
CA LEU A 54 -7.13 -7.50 8.01
C LEU A 54 -7.00 -5.97 8.05
N TYR A 55 -5.78 -5.47 7.85
CA TYR A 55 -5.49 -4.05 7.98
C TYR A 55 -4.40 -3.58 7.01
N SER A 56 -4.52 -2.36 6.55
CA SER A 56 -3.42 -1.67 5.88
C SER A 56 -2.28 -1.37 6.85
N VAL A 57 -1.06 -1.26 6.32
CA VAL A 57 0.13 -0.83 7.05
C VAL A 57 0.82 0.28 6.28
N LEU A 58 1.08 1.40 6.95
CA LEU A 58 1.97 2.45 6.48
C LEU A 58 3.06 2.68 7.53
N LEU A 59 4.31 2.42 7.18
CA LEU A 59 5.45 2.69 8.04
C LEU A 59 6.17 3.94 7.54
N GLY A 60 6.56 4.82 8.44
CA GLY A 60 7.32 6.03 8.17
C GLY A 60 8.58 6.12 9.02
N SER A 61 9.65 6.65 8.45
CA SER A 61 10.88 7.04 9.15
C SER A 61 11.32 8.41 8.70
N GLU A 62 11.79 9.26 9.61
CA GLU A 62 12.31 10.59 9.30
C GLU A 62 13.85 10.68 9.44
N ASP A 63 14.52 9.58 9.77
CA ASP A 63 15.94 9.50 10.09
C ASP A 63 16.66 8.38 9.34
N SER A 64 16.31 8.20 8.06
CA SER A 64 16.92 7.21 7.17
C SER A 64 16.79 5.76 7.66
N GLY A 65 15.70 5.45 8.37
CA GLY A 65 15.35 4.10 8.82
C GLY A 65 15.85 3.74 10.21
N ALA A 66 16.36 4.70 10.99
CA ALA A 66 16.80 4.44 12.37
C ALA A 66 15.62 4.27 13.33
N LYS A 67 14.55 5.05 13.15
CA LYS A 67 13.29 4.94 13.90
C LYS A 67 12.11 4.88 12.97
N TRP A 68 11.08 4.13 13.36
CA TRP A 68 9.89 3.89 12.57
C TRP A 68 8.63 4.14 13.38
N MET A 69 7.60 4.65 12.71
CA MET A 69 6.25 4.87 13.25
C MET A 69 5.20 4.52 12.19
N GLU A 70 3.95 4.46 12.58
CA GLU A 70 2.81 4.40 11.65
C GLU A 70 2.20 5.81 11.55
N PRO A 71 2.46 6.57 10.46
CA PRO A 71 1.98 7.95 10.33
C PRO A 71 0.50 8.05 9.93
N HIS A 72 -0.17 6.92 9.70
CA HIS A 72 -1.59 6.84 9.39
C HIS A 72 -2.23 5.67 10.15
N PRO A 73 -3.44 5.84 10.68
CA PRO A 73 -4.20 4.72 11.26
C PRO A 73 -4.40 3.60 10.25
N ARG A 74 -4.34 2.36 10.71
CA ARG A 74 -4.63 1.20 9.88
C ARG A 74 -6.07 1.23 9.38
N ILE A 75 -6.28 0.94 8.09
CA ILE A 75 -7.60 0.87 7.47
C ILE A 75 -8.03 -0.59 7.43
N LEU A 76 -9.21 -0.87 7.99
CA LEU A 76 -9.77 -2.21 8.05
C LEU A 76 -9.99 -2.79 6.64
N PHE A 77 -9.67 -4.06 6.46
CA PHE A 77 -9.79 -4.83 5.20
C PHE A 77 -9.10 -4.21 3.99
N SER A 78 -8.11 -3.34 4.20
CA SER A 78 -7.45 -2.64 3.10
C SER A 78 -5.97 -2.99 3.02
N GLY A 79 -5.44 -2.97 1.79
CA GLY A 79 -4.02 -2.97 1.51
C GLY A 79 -3.58 -1.64 0.93
N LEU A 80 -2.34 -1.26 1.19
CA LEU A 80 -1.65 -0.16 0.54
C LEU A 80 -0.57 -0.73 -0.37
N ASP A 81 -0.46 -0.20 -1.59
CA ASP A 81 0.45 -0.73 -2.59
C ASP A 81 1.47 0.32 -3.03
N GLN A 82 1.31 0.93 -4.20
CA GLN A 82 2.26 1.88 -4.75
C GLN A 82 2.26 3.19 -3.95
N ILE A 83 3.46 3.73 -3.72
CA ILE A 83 3.67 5.05 -3.13
C ILE A 83 4.56 5.89 -4.05
N GLN A 84 4.28 7.18 -4.14
CA GLN A 84 5.06 8.14 -4.90
C GLN A 84 5.08 9.49 -4.19
N PHE A 85 6.25 10.11 -4.13
CA PHE A 85 6.42 11.53 -3.84
C PHE A 85 7.00 12.24 -5.05
N ILE A 86 6.55 13.45 -5.34
CA ILE A 86 7.15 14.32 -6.37
C ILE A 86 8.08 15.37 -5.78
N ASP A 87 7.91 15.66 -4.49
CA ASP A 87 8.75 16.57 -3.72
C ASP A 87 8.69 16.20 -2.22
N PHE A 88 9.33 16.99 -1.35
CA PHE A 88 9.36 16.75 0.09
C PHE A 88 8.01 16.90 0.81
N GLN A 89 6.97 17.40 0.13
CA GLN A 89 5.67 17.70 0.73
C GLN A 89 4.53 16.86 0.13
N ASN A 90 4.55 16.64 -1.20
CA ASN A 90 3.42 16.09 -1.92
C ASN A 90 3.66 14.63 -2.29
N GLY A 91 2.74 13.77 -1.85
CA GLY A 91 2.81 12.34 -2.10
C GLY A 91 1.44 11.66 -2.14
N TRP A 92 1.42 10.49 -2.76
CA TRP A 92 0.23 9.65 -2.97
C TRP A 92 0.55 8.20 -2.68
N ILE A 93 -0.44 7.48 -2.14
CA ILE A 93 -0.39 6.04 -1.94
C ILE A 93 -1.67 5.44 -2.51
N SER A 94 -1.56 4.40 -3.34
CA SER A 94 -2.71 3.61 -3.78
C SER A 94 -3.12 2.60 -2.73
N GLY A 95 -4.43 2.39 -2.61
CA GLY A 95 -5.00 1.36 -1.75
C GLY A 95 -6.34 0.88 -2.30
N ALA A 96 -6.78 -0.26 -1.78
CA ALA A 96 -8.09 -0.85 -2.07
C ALA A 96 -8.57 -1.68 -0.89
N ASN A 97 -9.89 -1.90 -0.80
CA ASN A 97 -10.45 -2.93 0.06
C ASN A 97 -10.16 -4.31 -0.54
N LEU A 98 -9.64 -5.23 0.26
CA LEU A 98 -9.17 -6.57 -0.16
C LEU A 98 -9.87 -7.70 0.60
N GLN A 99 -11.09 -7.50 1.11
CA GLN A 99 -11.80 -8.52 1.90
C GLN A 99 -12.14 -9.77 1.07
N SER A 100 -12.58 -9.62 -0.17
CA SER A 100 -12.92 -10.74 -1.07
C SER A 100 -12.34 -10.58 -2.46
N ALA A 101 -12.55 -9.42 -3.06
CA ALA A 101 -11.93 -9.00 -4.32
C ALA A 101 -11.53 -7.54 -4.14
N ALA A 102 -10.49 -7.10 -4.83
CA ALA A 102 -10.07 -5.70 -4.78
C ALA A 102 -11.22 -4.79 -5.24
N ARG A 103 -11.67 -3.90 -4.35
CA ARG A 103 -12.78 -2.97 -4.61
C ARG A 103 -12.54 -1.63 -3.95
N ASP A 104 -13.34 -0.67 -4.39
CA ASP A 104 -13.34 0.67 -3.83
C ASP A 104 -11.93 1.27 -3.72
N PRO A 105 -11.19 1.31 -4.89
CA PRO A 105 -9.84 1.84 -4.88
C PRO A 105 -9.83 3.28 -4.40
N PHE A 106 -8.78 3.63 -3.66
CA PHE A 106 -8.59 4.98 -3.12
C PHE A 106 -7.14 5.42 -3.21
N LEU A 107 -6.93 6.72 -3.04
CA LEU A 107 -5.62 7.27 -2.74
C LEU A 107 -5.58 7.79 -1.30
N LEU A 108 -4.44 7.60 -0.63
CA LEU A 108 -4.02 8.46 0.46
C LEU A 108 -3.17 9.58 -0.12
N ILE A 109 -3.52 10.83 0.20
CA ILE A 109 -2.86 12.03 -0.31
C ILE A 109 -2.25 12.80 0.86
N THR A 110 -0.99 13.18 0.73
CA THR A 110 -0.29 14.08 1.66
C THR A 110 0.18 15.35 0.96
N THR A 111 0.16 16.46 1.70
CA THR A 111 0.71 17.76 1.27
C THR A 111 1.66 18.35 2.31
N ASP A 112 2.01 17.57 3.33
CA ASP A 112 2.86 17.97 4.45
C ASP A 112 4.06 17.04 4.68
N GLY A 113 4.41 16.28 3.64
CA GLY A 113 5.55 15.37 3.63
C GLY A 113 5.30 14.09 4.43
N GLY A 114 4.06 13.59 4.41
CA GLY A 114 3.68 12.33 5.01
C GLY A 114 3.40 12.40 6.52
N LYS A 115 3.26 13.58 7.10
CA LYS A 115 2.86 13.75 8.51
C LYS A 115 1.38 13.45 8.69
N THR A 116 0.57 13.87 7.74
CA THR A 116 -0.85 13.53 7.67
C THR A 116 -1.22 13.02 6.28
N TRP A 117 -2.20 12.12 6.25
CA TRP A 117 -2.70 11.49 5.03
C TRP A 117 -4.22 11.56 5.01
N ARG A 118 -4.78 11.93 3.86
CA ARG A 118 -6.21 12.05 3.64
C ARG A 118 -6.65 11.04 2.60
N GLN A 119 -7.59 10.18 2.96
CA GLN A 119 -8.15 9.19 2.04
C GLN A 119 -9.12 9.84 1.06
N ARG A 120 -8.98 9.51 -0.24
CA ARG A 120 -9.86 9.93 -1.33
C ARG A 120 -10.26 8.73 -2.16
N PRO A 121 -11.56 8.39 -2.22
CA PRO A 121 -12.06 7.35 -3.13
C PRO A 121 -11.84 7.79 -4.58
N ILE A 122 -11.60 6.82 -5.46
CA ILE A 122 -11.47 7.09 -6.90
C ILE A 122 -12.84 7.23 -7.55
N PHE A 123 -13.83 6.49 -7.06
CA PHE A 123 -15.19 6.47 -7.56
C PHE A 123 -16.16 6.89 -6.46
N ASP A 124 -17.28 7.52 -6.86
CA ASP A 124 -18.37 7.89 -5.95
C ASP A 124 -19.23 6.68 -5.56
N GLU A 125 -19.30 5.68 -6.45
CA GLU A 125 -20.02 4.43 -6.23
C GLU A 125 -19.04 3.27 -6.02
N SER A 126 -19.49 2.24 -5.27
CA SER A 126 -18.69 1.04 -5.02
C SER A 126 -18.43 0.28 -6.33
N ARG A 127 -17.18 -0.04 -6.59
CA ARG A 127 -16.73 -0.79 -7.78
C ARG A 127 -15.73 -1.87 -7.43
N VAL A 128 -15.84 -3.01 -8.12
CA VAL A 128 -14.83 -4.07 -8.07
C VAL A 128 -13.71 -3.72 -9.04
N ALA A 129 -12.71 -3.03 -8.55
CA ALA A 129 -11.59 -2.54 -9.32
C ALA A 129 -10.33 -2.39 -8.45
N SER A 130 -9.16 -2.34 -9.07
CA SER A 130 -7.89 -2.04 -8.42
C SER A 130 -7.08 -1.02 -9.21
N ILE A 131 -6.27 -0.25 -8.50
CA ILE A 131 -5.26 0.59 -9.14
C ILE A 131 -4.09 -0.30 -9.54
N GLU A 132 -3.88 -0.48 -10.84
CA GLU A 132 -2.75 -1.23 -11.38
C GLU A 132 -1.45 -0.41 -11.31
N ARG A 133 -1.59 0.88 -11.60
CA ARG A 133 -0.50 1.85 -11.56
C ARG A 133 -1.04 3.27 -11.52
N PHE A 134 -0.33 4.17 -10.83
CA PHE A 134 -0.53 5.60 -10.97
C PHE A 134 0.82 6.32 -11.08
N TRP A 135 0.78 7.54 -11.59
CA TRP A 135 1.95 8.42 -11.63
C TRP A 135 1.54 9.88 -11.72
N PHE A 136 2.08 10.70 -10.83
CA PHE A 136 1.95 12.15 -10.86
C PHE A 136 3.20 12.78 -11.46
N THR A 137 3.02 13.68 -12.43
CA THR A 137 4.10 14.47 -13.06
C THR A 137 4.27 15.83 -12.41
N SER A 138 3.22 16.31 -11.72
CA SER A 138 3.21 17.52 -10.93
C SER A 138 2.27 17.37 -9.74
N ARG A 139 2.13 18.42 -8.93
CA ARG A 139 1.15 18.44 -7.81
C ARG A 139 -0.30 18.29 -8.26
N GLU A 140 -0.59 18.65 -9.50
CA GLU A 140 -1.94 18.70 -10.06
C GLU A 140 -2.17 17.59 -11.08
N GLU A 141 -1.16 17.27 -11.90
CA GLU A 141 -1.30 16.36 -13.03
C GLU A 141 -0.84 14.95 -12.70
N GLY A 142 -1.75 13.99 -12.91
CA GLY A 142 -1.48 12.58 -12.70
C GLY A 142 -2.26 11.69 -13.66
N MET A 143 -1.81 10.46 -13.80
CA MET A 143 -2.47 9.40 -14.56
C MET A 143 -2.63 8.16 -13.68
N MET A 144 -3.68 7.38 -13.94
CA MET A 144 -3.97 6.16 -13.22
C MET A 144 -4.52 5.10 -14.18
N LEU A 145 -3.96 3.90 -14.09
CA LEU A 145 -4.48 2.72 -14.78
C LEU A 145 -5.25 1.88 -13.77
N ILE A 146 -6.49 1.59 -14.10
CA ILE A 146 -7.42 0.78 -13.30
C ILE A 146 -7.66 -0.56 -14.00
N ASP A 147 -7.52 -1.63 -13.24
CA ASP A 147 -8.05 -2.94 -13.59
C ASP A 147 -9.50 -3.06 -13.10
N ALA A 148 -10.45 -2.96 -14.02
CA ALA A 148 -11.88 -3.11 -13.77
C ALA A 148 -12.45 -4.39 -14.45
N ARG A 149 -11.61 -5.39 -14.74
CA ARG A 149 -12.04 -6.59 -15.47
C ARG A 149 -13.10 -7.40 -14.72
N LEU A 150 -13.08 -7.41 -13.41
CA LEU A 150 -14.10 -8.08 -12.60
C LEU A 150 -15.43 -7.31 -12.54
N ASP A 151 -15.43 -6.02 -12.85
CA ASP A 151 -16.61 -5.15 -12.87
C ASP A 151 -17.23 -5.09 -14.28
N ASN A 152 -16.43 -4.71 -15.27
CA ASN A 152 -16.91 -4.44 -16.63
C ASN A 152 -16.05 -5.06 -17.75
N SER A 153 -15.14 -5.97 -17.42
CA SER A 153 -14.19 -6.64 -18.33
C SER A 153 -13.20 -5.69 -19.01
N ARG A 154 -12.88 -4.54 -18.41
CA ARG A 154 -12.06 -3.50 -19.03
C ARG A 154 -10.85 -3.11 -18.20
N HIS A 155 -9.84 -2.58 -18.91
CA HIS A 155 -8.80 -1.73 -18.37
C HIS A 155 -9.17 -0.28 -18.65
N GLU A 156 -8.96 0.60 -17.69
CA GLU A 156 -9.37 1.99 -17.78
C GLU A 156 -8.20 2.91 -17.42
N LEU A 157 -7.89 3.87 -18.28
CA LEU A 157 -6.88 4.89 -18.04
C LEU A 157 -7.57 6.21 -17.72
N TYR A 158 -7.19 6.81 -16.61
CA TYR A 158 -7.71 8.08 -16.12
C TYR A 158 -6.63 9.15 -16.06
N ASP A 159 -7.02 10.41 -16.26
CA ASP A 159 -6.21 11.58 -16.00
C ASP A 159 -6.79 12.38 -14.83
N SER A 160 -5.92 12.94 -13.99
CA SER A 160 -6.25 13.96 -13.00
C SER A 160 -5.52 15.26 -13.32
N ARG A 161 -6.18 16.38 -13.05
CA ARG A 161 -5.62 17.75 -13.08
C ARG A 161 -5.83 18.47 -11.74
N THR A 162 -6.15 17.72 -10.72
CA THR A 162 -6.53 18.24 -9.40
C THR A 162 -5.74 17.58 -8.28
N GLY A 163 -4.56 16.98 -8.59
CA GLY A 163 -3.74 16.31 -7.60
C GLY A 163 -4.36 15.00 -7.06
N GLY A 164 -5.24 14.36 -7.85
CA GLY A 164 -5.92 13.13 -7.44
C GLY A 164 -7.26 13.35 -6.74
N GLU A 165 -7.74 14.59 -6.62
CA GLU A 165 -9.07 14.90 -6.03
C GLU A 165 -10.21 14.46 -6.94
N SER A 166 -9.99 14.45 -8.26
CA SER A 166 -10.94 14.00 -9.27
C SER A 166 -10.23 13.38 -10.46
N TRP A 167 -10.92 12.45 -11.12
CA TRP A 167 -10.39 11.67 -12.21
C TRP A 167 -11.34 11.67 -13.41
N ALA A 168 -10.79 11.87 -14.61
CA ALA A 168 -11.53 11.84 -15.87
C ALA A 168 -11.07 10.62 -16.69
N LEU A 169 -12.03 9.80 -17.13
CA LEU A 169 -11.76 8.65 -18.00
C LEU A 169 -11.19 9.16 -19.34
N ARG A 170 -9.98 8.71 -19.66
CA ARG A 170 -9.28 9.02 -20.91
C ARG A 170 -9.44 7.92 -21.94
N GLN A 171 -9.33 6.66 -21.50
CA GLN A 171 -9.37 5.50 -22.39
C GLN A 171 -9.95 4.30 -21.64
N SER A 172 -10.74 3.49 -22.35
CA SER A 172 -11.25 2.20 -21.86
C SER A 172 -11.04 1.12 -22.93
N SER A 173 -10.57 -0.07 -22.52
CA SER A 173 -10.16 -1.12 -23.45
C SER A 173 -10.44 -2.51 -22.87
N LEU A 174 -10.77 -3.48 -23.73
CA LEU A 174 -10.87 -4.90 -23.40
C LEU A 174 -9.50 -5.61 -23.34
N VAL A 175 -8.46 -4.96 -23.85
CA VAL A 175 -7.08 -5.46 -23.79
C VAL A 175 -6.25 -4.53 -22.91
N PRO A 176 -5.14 -5.03 -22.32
CA PRO A 176 -4.28 -4.20 -21.46
C PRO A 176 -3.86 -2.90 -22.13
N ILE A 177 -3.99 -1.79 -21.40
CA ILE A 177 -3.55 -0.47 -21.84
C ILE A 177 -2.10 -0.29 -21.42
N ARG A 178 -1.23 0.08 -22.36
CA ARG A 178 0.14 0.45 -22.03
C ARG A 178 0.12 1.77 -21.26
N PHE A 179 0.64 1.78 -20.02
CA PHE A 179 0.79 3.01 -19.25
C PHE A 179 1.73 3.97 -20.00
N PRO A 180 1.30 5.22 -20.28
CA PRO A 180 2.03 6.10 -21.20
C PRO A 180 3.35 6.65 -20.65
N LEU A 181 3.56 6.54 -19.35
CA LEU A 181 4.79 6.95 -18.67
C LEU A 181 5.63 5.72 -18.30
N ASN A 182 6.94 5.87 -18.36
CA ASN A 182 7.89 4.88 -17.86
C ASN A 182 8.77 5.53 -16.77
N PRO A 183 8.17 5.79 -15.59
CA PRO A 183 8.90 6.47 -14.53
C PRO A 183 10.05 5.62 -14.01
N GLU A 184 11.20 6.24 -13.78
CA GLU A 184 12.25 5.62 -12.98
C GLU A 184 11.74 5.47 -11.55
N PRO A 185 11.94 4.32 -10.90
CA PRO A 185 11.57 4.16 -9.50
C PRO A 185 12.32 5.16 -8.63
N SER A 186 11.59 5.98 -7.89
CA SER A 186 12.19 6.93 -6.93
C SER A 186 12.93 6.23 -5.78
N SER A 187 12.61 4.97 -5.54
CA SER A 187 13.29 4.09 -4.60
C SER A 187 14.64 3.57 -5.11
N SER A 188 15.23 4.18 -6.16
CA SER A 188 16.55 3.79 -6.64
C SER A 188 17.56 3.77 -5.50
N GLY A 189 18.08 2.58 -5.20
CA GLY A 189 18.98 2.37 -4.07
C GLY A 189 18.34 1.82 -2.79
N TRP A 190 17.03 1.57 -2.77
CA TRP A 190 16.33 0.88 -1.68
C TRP A 190 15.54 -0.31 -2.21
N ARG A 191 15.43 -1.36 -1.40
CA ARG A 191 14.56 -2.51 -1.71
C ARG A 191 14.04 -3.18 -0.46
N LEU A 192 12.89 -3.82 -0.60
CA LEU A 192 12.35 -4.77 0.36
C LEU A 192 12.78 -6.19 -0.04
N ARG A 193 13.18 -6.98 0.94
CA ARG A 193 13.55 -8.39 0.77
C ARG A 193 12.80 -9.23 1.78
N THR A 194 12.09 -10.23 1.29
CA THR A 194 11.42 -11.22 2.14
C THR A 194 12.43 -12.22 2.70
N ASP A 195 12.24 -12.61 3.95
CA ASP A 195 12.91 -13.72 4.61
C ASP A 195 11.83 -14.75 5.01
N ALA A 196 11.68 -15.78 4.19
CA ALA A 196 10.66 -16.81 4.40
C ALA A 196 10.91 -17.64 5.66
N ALA A 197 12.16 -17.79 6.11
CA ALA A 197 12.48 -18.60 7.31
C ALA A 197 12.03 -17.91 8.60
N THR A 198 12.01 -16.56 8.61
CA THR A 198 11.62 -15.77 9.78
C THR A 198 10.30 -15.03 9.59
N HIS A 199 9.60 -15.25 8.47
CA HIS A 199 8.39 -14.51 8.07
C HIS A 199 8.55 -12.99 8.26
N SER A 200 9.69 -12.44 7.84
CA SER A 200 10.04 -11.04 8.01
C SER A 200 10.46 -10.37 6.70
N TYR A 201 10.44 -9.05 6.73
CA TYR A 201 10.97 -8.22 5.64
C TYR A 201 12.23 -7.49 6.08
N GLY A 202 13.24 -7.49 5.23
CA GLY A 202 14.43 -6.66 5.33
C GLY A 202 14.31 -5.45 4.44
N LEU A 203 14.58 -4.25 4.97
CA LEU A 203 14.83 -3.07 4.17
C LEU A 203 16.33 -2.97 3.94
N GLU A 204 16.72 -2.90 2.68
CA GLU A 204 18.12 -2.82 2.27
C GLU A 204 18.39 -1.56 1.46
N LYS A 205 19.55 -0.95 1.69
CA LYS A 205 20.08 0.20 0.94
C LYS A 205 21.26 -0.22 0.10
N SER A 206 21.29 0.22 -1.16
CA SER A 206 22.45 0.02 -2.04
C SER A 206 23.64 0.86 -1.58
N GLN A 207 24.81 0.23 -1.53
CA GLN A 207 26.11 0.87 -1.28
C GLN A 207 27.11 0.36 -2.33
N GLY A 208 27.12 1.01 -3.50
CA GLY A 208 27.84 0.53 -4.66
C GLY A 208 27.31 -0.84 -5.10
N ASP A 209 28.17 -1.84 -5.15
CA ASP A 209 27.80 -3.20 -5.58
C ASP A 209 27.19 -4.08 -4.47
N ARG A 210 26.99 -3.54 -3.27
CA ARG A 210 26.49 -4.28 -2.12
C ARG A 210 25.18 -3.70 -1.60
N TRP A 211 24.36 -4.57 -0.98
CA TRP A 211 23.16 -4.20 -0.26
C TRP A 211 23.40 -4.28 1.24
N GLN A 212 23.17 -3.20 1.94
CA GLN A 212 23.25 -3.12 3.39
C GLN A 212 21.83 -3.21 3.98
N LYS A 213 21.63 -4.14 4.91
CA LYS A 213 20.40 -4.22 5.69
C LYS A 213 20.33 -3.06 6.68
N ILE A 214 19.27 -2.26 6.57
CA ILE A 214 19.02 -1.08 7.41
C ILE A 214 18.02 -1.42 8.51
N ALA A 215 16.93 -2.13 8.17
CA ALA A 215 15.89 -2.49 9.12
C ALA A 215 15.33 -3.88 8.82
N SER A 216 14.61 -4.44 9.79
CA SER A 216 13.84 -5.67 9.63
C SER A 216 12.47 -5.49 10.28
N PHE A 217 11.44 -6.01 9.62
CA PHE A 217 10.03 -5.88 10.03
C PHE A 217 9.41 -7.27 10.13
N LEU A 218 8.68 -7.50 11.18
CA LEU A 218 7.86 -8.68 11.38
C LEU A 218 6.65 -8.31 12.23
N VAL A 219 5.55 -9.05 12.10
CA VAL A 219 4.41 -8.89 12.99
C VAL A 219 4.73 -9.55 14.35
N ASP A 220 4.37 -8.89 15.44
CA ASP A 220 4.58 -9.41 16.78
C ASP A 220 3.34 -10.19 17.22
N ALA A 221 3.54 -11.50 17.46
CA ALA A 221 2.54 -12.43 17.99
C ALA A 221 1.20 -12.52 17.22
N GLY A 222 1.26 -12.55 15.90
CA GLY A 222 0.08 -12.49 15.07
C GLY A 222 -0.70 -13.79 14.94
N ALA A 223 -1.65 -14.07 15.82
CA ALA A 223 -2.73 -15.01 15.55
C ALA A 223 -4.06 -14.44 16.05
N CYS A 224 -5.10 -14.52 15.22
CA CYS A 224 -6.46 -14.27 15.66
C CYS A 224 -6.97 -15.48 16.44
N LYS A 225 -7.64 -15.22 17.55
CA LYS A 225 -8.30 -16.19 18.41
C LYS A 225 -9.71 -15.67 18.73
N GLU A 226 -10.59 -16.54 19.20
CA GLU A 226 -11.87 -16.15 19.79
C GLU A 226 -11.71 -15.43 21.12
#